data_cc986add0eca17fdaea4f72d7396fa12
#
_entry.id   cc986add0eca17fdaea4f72d7396fa12
#
_cell.length_a   1.000
_cell.length_b   1.000
_cell.length_c   1.000
_cell.angle_alpha   90.00
_cell.angle_beta   90.00
_cell.angle_gamma   90.00
#
_symmetry.space_group_name_H-M   'P 1'
#
loop_
_entity.id
_entity.type
_entity.pdbx_description
1 polymer ?
#
loop_
_entity_poly.entity_id
_entity_poly.type
_entity_poly.pdbx_seq_one_letter_code
_entity_poly.pdbx_strand_id
1 'polypeptide(L)'
;MRNCRTSTNEIDLYVQWTEIARLTHLQIAFPYFGDSFLCECKNYGEPVGVTYVGKFCSLLLCSNVSLGVMISWNGVTGRGKWDASKGLIKKFALKENRYIVVLDKNDLKQLSRKETNIFSLIGNKVQALKLDIDYSTYLKSHPAESEFARSGEK
;
A
#
# COMPACT_ATOMS: atom_id res chain seq x y z
N MET A 1 9.71 6.19 17.02
CA MET A 1 8.57 6.63 16.16
C MET A 1 7.63 7.43 17.04
N ARG A 2 7.27 8.62 16.66
CA ARG A 2 6.36 9.50 17.43
C ARG A 2 5.23 9.91 16.52
N ASN A 3 4.01 10.01 17.05
CA ASN A 3 2.90 10.65 16.36
C ASN A 3 3.34 12.05 15.94
N CYS A 4 3.27 12.34 14.66
CA CYS A 4 3.54 13.65 14.14
C CYS A 4 2.25 14.46 14.15
N ARG A 5 2.15 15.43 15.07
CA ARG A 5 1.09 16.43 15.02
C ARG A 5 1.55 17.59 14.15
N THR A 6 0.84 17.82 13.07
CA THR A 6 0.92 19.10 12.36
C THR A 6 -0.02 20.11 13.05
N SER A 7 0.07 21.37 12.73
CA SER A 7 -0.85 22.39 13.29
C SER A 7 -2.33 22.12 13.02
N THR A 8 -2.66 21.27 12.04
CA THR A 8 -4.02 21.03 11.56
C THR A 8 -4.41 19.54 11.53
N ASN A 9 -3.46 18.62 11.61
CA ASN A 9 -3.73 17.19 11.45
C ASN A 9 -2.81 16.33 12.31
N GLU A 10 -3.27 15.14 12.67
CA GLU A 10 -2.49 14.09 13.31
C GLU A 10 -2.13 13.03 12.26
N ILE A 11 -0.85 12.69 12.20
CA ILE A 11 -0.30 11.62 11.36
C ILE A 11 0.23 10.56 12.32
N ASP A 12 -0.22 9.32 12.18
CA ASP A 12 0.21 8.25 13.08
C ASP A 12 1.72 8.00 12.96
N LEU A 13 2.23 7.86 11.74
CA LEU A 13 3.64 7.61 11.48
C LEU A 13 4.11 8.35 10.21
N TYR A 14 5.22 9.05 10.35
CA TYR A 14 6.02 9.54 9.24
C TYR A 14 7.30 8.71 9.17
N VAL A 15 7.54 8.07 8.04
CA VAL A 15 8.65 7.12 7.85
C VAL A 15 9.61 7.69 6.82
N GLN A 16 10.89 7.74 7.17
CA GLN A 16 11.97 8.18 6.28
C GLN A 16 13.05 7.11 6.20
N TRP A 17 13.77 7.08 5.07
CA TRP A 17 14.98 6.30 4.95
C TRP A 17 16.05 6.81 5.91
N THR A 18 16.70 5.89 6.60
CA THR A 18 17.91 6.22 7.36
C THR A 18 19.06 6.50 6.40
N GLU A 19 20.11 7.17 6.88
CA GLU A 19 21.31 7.41 6.09
C GLU A 19 21.95 6.09 5.59
N ILE A 20 22.00 5.08 6.44
CA ILE A 20 22.48 3.74 6.08
C ILE A 20 21.65 3.15 4.92
N ALA A 21 20.33 3.25 4.98
CA ALA A 21 19.47 2.73 3.93
C ALA A 21 19.68 3.48 2.60
N ARG A 22 19.97 4.78 2.65
CA ARG A 22 20.32 5.58 1.46
C ARG A 22 21.67 5.15 0.87
N LEU A 23 22.67 4.91 1.70
CA LEU A 23 23.98 4.43 1.28
C LEU A 23 23.93 3.03 0.65
N THR A 24 23.00 2.19 1.06
CA THR A 24 22.78 0.86 0.45
C THR A 24 21.92 0.89 -0.81
N HIS A 25 21.55 2.08 -1.29
CA HIS A 25 20.73 2.28 -2.48
C HIS A 25 19.35 1.56 -2.45
N LEU A 26 18.84 1.25 -1.28
CA LEU A 26 17.49 0.59 -1.13
C LEU A 26 16.38 1.41 -1.78
N GLN A 27 16.47 2.72 -1.78
CA GLN A 27 15.53 3.60 -2.45
C GLN A 27 15.46 3.41 -3.97
N ILE A 28 16.56 2.95 -4.60
CA ILE A 28 16.59 2.63 -6.03
C ILE A 28 15.83 1.34 -6.30
N ALA A 29 16.01 0.35 -5.43
CA ALA A 29 15.28 -0.93 -5.52
C ALA A 29 13.77 -0.77 -5.26
N PHE A 30 13.39 0.24 -4.47
CA PHE A 30 12.01 0.49 -4.07
C PHE A 30 11.59 1.95 -4.32
N PRO A 31 11.55 2.41 -5.58
CA PRO A 31 11.34 3.81 -5.93
C PRO A 31 9.97 4.38 -5.49
N TYR A 32 8.99 3.51 -5.20
CA TYR A 32 7.66 3.93 -4.78
C TYR A 32 7.61 4.55 -3.38
N PHE A 33 8.61 4.27 -2.55
CA PHE A 33 8.68 4.83 -1.21
C PHE A 33 9.14 6.29 -1.20
N GLY A 34 9.77 6.75 -2.31
CA GLY A 34 10.35 8.09 -2.35
C GLY A 34 11.37 8.31 -1.22
N ASP A 35 11.52 9.54 -0.76
CA ASP A 35 12.36 9.86 0.41
C ASP A 35 11.67 9.53 1.73
N SER A 36 10.35 9.53 1.72
CA SER A 36 9.52 9.30 2.89
C SER A 36 8.11 8.89 2.50
N PHE A 37 7.39 8.30 3.44
CA PHE A 37 5.98 7.96 3.28
C PHE A 37 5.20 8.11 4.58
N LEU A 38 3.88 8.24 4.46
CA LEU A 38 2.98 8.30 5.61
C LEU A 38 2.41 6.92 5.91
N CYS A 39 2.21 6.63 7.18
CA CYS A 39 1.50 5.43 7.60
C CYS A 39 0.39 5.83 8.57
N GLU A 40 -0.79 5.29 8.36
CA GLU A 40 -1.99 5.51 9.14
C GLU A 40 -2.57 4.17 9.59
N CYS A 41 -2.81 4.01 10.89
CA CYS A 41 -3.36 2.79 11.46
C CYS A 41 -4.82 3.00 11.87
N LYS A 42 -5.73 2.23 11.30
CA LYS A 42 -7.16 2.29 11.61
C LYS A 42 -7.66 0.92 12.07
N ASN A 43 -7.73 0.74 13.37
CA ASN A 43 -8.20 -0.51 13.97
C ASN A 43 -9.69 -0.39 14.36
N TYR A 44 -10.55 -0.25 13.33
CA TYR A 44 -11.98 -0.24 13.52
C TYR A 44 -12.59 -1.64 13.36
N GLY A 45 -13.74 -1.88 14.00
CA GLY A 45 -14.54 -3.10 13.80
C GLY A 45 -15.08 -3.23 12.37
N GLU A 46 -15.15 -2.12 11.63
CA GLU A 46 -15.67 -2.00 10.27
C GLU A 46 -14.59 -1.58 9.28
N PRO A 47 -14.77 -1.84 7.96
CA PRO A 47 -13.89 -1.32 6.93
C PRO A 47 -13.82 0.21 6.92
N VAL A 48 -12.65 0.77 6.66
CA VAL A 48 -12.43 2.22 6.66
C VAL A 48 -13.24 2.91 5.55
N GLY A 49 -14.07 3.86 5.95
CA GLY A 49 -14.95 4.61 5.05
C GLY A 49 -14.23 5.68 4.24
N VAL A 50 -14.92 6.13 3.18
CA VAL A 50 -14.40 7.10 2.19
C VAL A 50 -13.96 8.43 2.81
N THR A 51 -14.58 8.88 3.88
CA THR A 51 -14.21 10.13 4.57
C THR A 51 -12.78 10.07 5.13
N TYR A 52 -12.43 8.96 5.76
CA TYR A 52 -11.08 8.77 6.31
C TYR A 52 -10.03 8.62 5.22
N VAL A 53 -10.36 7.88 4.16
CA VAL A 53 -9.48 7.76 2.98
C VAL A 53 -9.28 9.13 2.34
N GLY A 54 -10.33 9.94 2.20
CA GLY A 54 -10.26 11.31 1.67
C GLY A 54 -9.36 12.23 2.52
N LYS A 55 -9.47 12.16 3.85
CA LYS A 55 -8.55 12.88 4.75
C LYS A 55 -7.10 12.44 4.53
N PHE A 56 -6.86 11.15 4.38
CA PHE A 56 -5.51 10.62 4.15
C PHE A 56 -4.96 11.04 2.77
N CYS A 57 -5.80 11.07 1.71
CA CYS A 57 -5.43 11.68 0.43
C CYS A 57 -4.95 13.13 0.59
N SER A 58 -5.72 13.94 1.34
CA SER A 58 -5.37 15.34 1.59
C SER A 58 -4.05 15.47 2.36
N LEU A 59 -3.79 14.60 3.32
CA LEU A 59 -2.51 14.56 4.05
C LEU A 59 -1.33 14.28 3.12
N LEU A 60 -1.45 13.32 2.20
CA LEU A 60 -0.39 13.03 1.21
C LEU A 60 -0.11 14.25 0.33
N LEU A 61 -1.15 14.96 -0.11
CA LEU A 61 -1.00 16.16 -0.92
C LEU A 61 -0.28 17.28 -0.15
N CYS A 62 -0.76 17.60 1.07
CA CYS A 62 -0.19 18.65 1.90
C CYS A 62 1.26 18.37 2.30
N SER A 63 1.61 17.11 2.54
CA SER A 63 2.96 16.69 2.92
C SER A 63 3.88 16.45 1.73
N ASN A 64 3.38 16.61 0.51
CA ASN A 64 4.09 16.31 -0.74
C ASN A 64 4.74 14.92 -0.79
N VAL A 65 4.04 13.92 -0.26
CA VAL A 65 4.49 12.53 -0.18
C VAL A 65 3.75 11.69 -1.21
N SER A 66 4.47 10.80 -1.90
CA SER A 66 3.91 9.99 -2.99
C SER A 66 3.23 8.71 -2.52
N LEU A 67 3.59 8.20 -1.35
CA LEU A 67 3.08 6.94 -0.82
C LEU A 67 2.46 7.13 0.56
N GLY A 68 1.26 6.59 0.73
CA GLY A 68 0.61 6.37 2.01
C GLY A 68 0.35 4.89 2.23
N VAL A 69 0.61 4.40 3.43
CA VAL A 69 0.29 3.04 3.84
C VAL A 69 -0.80 3.12 4.90
N MET A 70 -1.96 2.55 4.62
CA MET A 70 -3.07 2.46 5.55
C MET A 70 -3.17 1.03 6.07
N ILE A 71 -2.99 0.85 7.37
CA ILE A 71 -3.13 -0.44 8.03
C ILE A 71 -4.52 -0.53 8.63
N SER A 72 -5.33 -1.48 8.14
CA SER A 72 -6.70 -1.68 8.63
C SER A 72 -7.07 -3.17 8.59
N TRP A 73 -7.39 -3.74 9.74
CA TRP A 73 -7.74 -5.16 9.84
C TRP A 73 -8.87 -5.56 8.90
N ASN A 74 -9.91 -4.73 8.78
CA ASN A 74 -11.07 -4.97 7.92
C ASN A 74 -10.95 -4.31 6.54
N GLY A 75 -9.78 -3.74 6.21
CA GLY A 75 -9.53 -3.06 4.95
C GLY A 75 -10.35 -1.76 4.81
N VAL A 76 -10.74 -1.44 3.58
CA VAL A 76 -11.50 -0.24 3.22
C VAL A 76 -12.80 -0.59 2.53
N THR A 77 -13.79 0.31 2.59
CA THR A 77 -15.09 0.12 1.95
C THR A 77 -15.00 0.08 0.42
N GLY A 78 -15.92 -0.66 -0.21
CA GLY A 78 -16.07 -0.79 -1.67
C GLY A 78 -16.05 -2.24 -2.13
N ARG A 79 -17.12 -2.65 -2.84
CA ARG A 79 -17.24 -3.99 -3.43
C ARG A 79 -16.73 -4.05 -4.87
N GLY A 80 -16.80 -2.94 -5.59
CA GLY A 80 -16.40 -2.80 -6.99
C GLY A 80 -15.14 -1.94 -7.17
N LYS A 81 -14.68 -1.85 -8.43
CA LYS A 81 -13.45 -1.14 -8.78
C LYS A 81 -13.50 0.37 -8.52
N TRP A 82 -14.70 0.96 -8.54
CA TRP A 82 -14.92 2.42 -8.46
C TRP A 82 -15.79 2.84 -7.28
N ASP A 83 -16.10 1.93 -6.37
CA ASP A 83 -17.00 2.19 -5.24
C ASP A 83 -16.26 2.66 -4.00
N ALA A 84 -16.86 3.64 -3.34
CA ALA A 84 -16.46 4.16 -2.03
C ALA A 84 -14.93 4.38 -1.90
N SER A 85 -14.32 3.87 -0.85
CA SER A 85 -12.90 4.06 -0.53
C SER A 85 -11.96 3.46 -1.58
N LYS A 86 -12.27 2.27 -2.11
CA LYS A 86 -11.46 1.65 -3.18
C LYS A 86 -11.45 2.47 -4.44
N GLY A 87 -12.61 3.00 -4.84
CA GLY A 87 -12.74 3.87 -6.00
C GLY A 87 -11.97 5.18 -5.82
N LEU A 88 -12.01 5.78 -4.62
CA LEU A 88 -11.25 7.00 -4.32
C LEU A 88 -9.75 6.75 -4.41
N ILE A 89 -9.24 5.67 -3.82
CA ILE A 89 -7.83 5.29 -3.88
C ILE A 89 -7.35 5.14 -5.33
N LYS A 90 -8.13 4.47 -6.18
CA LYS A 90 -7.81 4.31 -7.60
C LYS A 90 -7.79 5.63 -8.34
N LYS A 91 -8.82 6.46 -8.17
CA LYS A 91 -8.87 7.81 -8.78
C LYS A 91 -7.69 8.66 -8.35
N PHE A 92 -7.33 8.60 -7.08
CA PHE A 92 -6.19 9.32 -6.52
C PHE A 92 -4.87 8.85 -7.15
N ALA A 93 -4.67 7.54 -7.27
CA ALA A 93 -3.49 6.98 -7.93
C ALA A 93 -3.36 7.41 -9.39
N LEU A 94 -4.46 7.36 -10.16
CA LEU A 94 -4.47 7.68 -11.58
C LEU A 94 -4.30 9.18 -11.88
N LYS A 95 -4.90 10.04 -11.04
CA LYS A 95 -4.89 11.50 -11.27
C LYS A 95 -3.67 12.20 -10.67
N GLU A 96 -3.32 11.82 -9.45
CA GLU A 96 -2.30 12.52 -8.66
C GLU A 96 -0.95 11.81 -8.69
N ASN A 97 -0.86 10.61 -9.31
CA ASN A 97 0.33 9.75 -9.27
C ASN A 97 0.83 9.53 -7.83
N ARG A 98 -0.11 9.44 -6.89
CA ARG A 98 0.12 9.18 -5.47
C ARG A 98 -0.64 7.94 -5.05
N TYR A 99 -0.03 7.10 -4.25
CA TYR A 99 -0.53 5.76 -3.98
C TYR A 99 -0.90 5.60 -2.52
N ILE A 100 -2.11 5.10 -2.26
CA ILE A 100 -2.53 4.64 -0.94
C ILE A 100 -2.62 3.12 -0.99
N VAL A 101 -1.70 2.47 -0.31
CA VAL A 101 -1.68 1.02 -0.15
C VAL A 101 -2.40 0.66 1.13
N VAL A 102 -3.39 -0.22 1.03
CA VAL A 102 -4.11 -0.75 2.21
C VAL A 102 -3.55 -2.12 2.55
N LEU A 103 -3.10 -2.28 3.79
CA LEU A 103 -2.70 -3.56 4.36
C LEU A 103 -3.83 -4.07 5.26
N ASP A 104 -4.48 -5.13 4.83
CA ASP A 104 -5.58 -5.77 5.56
C ASP A 104 -5.10 -6.99 6.37
N LYS A 105 -6.05 -7.68 7.01
CA LYS A 105 -5.79 -8.88 7.82
C LYS A 105 -5.05 -9.99 7.06
N ASN A 106 -5.30 -10.14 5.75
CA ASN A 106 -4.67 -11.19 4.95
C ASN A 106 -3.23 -10.84 4.67
N ASP A 107 -2.96 -9.57 4.35
CA ASP A 107 -1.61 -9.04 4.17
C ASP A 107 -0.78 -9.20 5.45
N LEU A 108 -1.35 -8.82 6.59
CA LEU A 108 -0.68 -8.93 7.89
C LEU A 108 -0.39 -10.39 8.26
N LYS A 109 -1.28 -11.32 7.92
CA LYS A 109 -1.06 -12.76 8.12
C LYS A 109 0.07 -13.29 7.23
N GLN A 110 0.14 -12.88 5.96
CA GLN A 110 1.22 -13.26 5.05
C GLN A 110 2.58 -12.75 5.56
N LEU A 111 2.63 -11.49 6.03
CA LEU A 111 3.84 -10.93 6.64
C LEU A 111 4.25 -11.69 7.91
N SER A 112 3.29 -12.01 8.78
CA SER A 112 3.54 -12.78 10.02
C SER A 112 4.08 -14.17 9.74
N ARG A 113 3.61 -14.82 8.69
CA ARG A 113 4.07 -16.16 8.26
C ARG A 113 5.36 -16.11 7.43
N LYS A 114 5.91 -14.91 7.18
CA LYS A 114 7.09 -14.69 6.31
C LYS A 114 6.91 -15.22 4.88
N GLU A 115 5.67 -15.29 4.39
CA GLU A 115 5.35 -15.66 3.01
C GLU A 115 5.77 -14.56 2.04
N THR A 116 5.85 -13.32 2.51
CA THR A 116 6.33 -12.15 1.78
C THR A 116 7.01 -11.17 2.74
N ASN A 117 7.67 -10.16 2.19
CA ASN A 117 8.18 -9.03 2.96
C ASN A 117 7.38 -7.75 2.64
N ILE A 118 7.44 -6.78 3.55
CA ILE A 118 6.63 -5.56 3.46
C ILE A 118 6.95 -4.72 2.22
N PHE A 119 8.21 -4.69 1.77
CA PHE A 119 8.61 -3.92 0.60
C PHE A 119 8.04 -4.50 -0.69
N SER A 120 8.14 -5.83 -0.86
CA SER A 120 7.56 -6.55 -2.00
C SER A 120 6.04 -6.42 -2.00
N LEU A 121 5.40 -6.58 -0.85
CA LEU A 121 3.95 -6.48 -0.73
C LEU A 121 3.44 -5.09 -1.13
N ILE A 122 4.05 -4.03 -0.60
CA ILE A 122 3.69 -2.65 -0.94
C ILE A 122 3.97 -2.38 -2.42
N GLY A 123 5.15 -2.78 -2.94
CA GLY A 123 5.51 -2.62 -4.34
C GLY A 123 4.49 -3.25 -5.28
N ASN A 124 4.08 -4.49 -5.02
CA ASN A 124 3.08 -5.20 -5.81
C ASN A 124 1.72 -4.49 -5.80
N LYS A 125 1.29 -4.00 -4.64
CA LYS A 125 0.03 -3.23 -4.52
C LYS A 125 0.11 -1.89 -5.27
N VAL A 126 1.23 -1.20 -5.23
CA VAL A 126 1.44 0.02 -6.02
C VAL A 126 1.38 -0.28 -7.52
N GLN A 127 2.00 -1.38 -7.97
CA GLN A 127 1.90 -1.80 -9.37
C GLN A 127 0.46 -2.11 -9.78
N ALA A 128 -0.29 -2.82 -8.95
CA ALA A 128 -1.69 -3.09 -9.20
C ALA A 128 -2.52 -1.79 -9.36
N LEU A 129 -2.25 -0.78 -8.52
CA LEU A 129 -2.89 0.53 -8.64
C LEU A 129 -2.50 1.26 -9.93
N LYS A 130 -1.23 1.21 -10.34
CA LYS A 130 -0.73 1.81 -11.58
C LYS A 130 -1.37 1.19 -12.82
N LEU A 131 -1.53 -0.12 -12.82
CA LEU A 131 -2.10 -0.87 -13.94
C LEU A 131 -3.62 -0.93 -13.90
N ASP A 132 -4.26 -0.33 -12.90
CA ASP A 132 -5.71 -0.41 -12.63
C ASP A 132 -6.24 -1.85 -12.60
N ILE A 133 -5.45 -2.77 -12.09
CA ILE A 133 -5.82 -4.17 -11.92
C ILE A 133 -6.16 -4.48 -10.47
N ASP A 134 -6.94 -5.55 -10.27
CA ASP A 134 -7.19 -6.06 -8.92
C ASP A 134 -5.97 -6.84 -8.43
N TYR A 135 -5.43 -6.45 -7.26
CA TYR A 135 -4.28 -7.09 -6.66
C TYR A 135 -4.47 -8.59 -6.45
N SER A 136 -5.68 -9.02 -6.09
CA SER A 136 -6.01 -10.44 -5.91
C SER A 136 -5.92 -11.25 -7.21
N THR A 137 -6.07 -10.57 -8.36
CA THR A 137 -5.97 -11.19 -9.69
C THR A 137 -4.52 -11.18 -10.20
N TYR A 138 -3.74 -10.18 -9.78
CA TYR A 138 -2.34 -10.01 -10.18
C TYR A 138 -1.42 -11.16 -9.71
N LEU A 139 -1.71 -11.73 -8.54
CA LEU A 139 -0.92 -12.80 -7.92
C LEU A 139 -1.40 -14.22 -8.29
N LYS A 140 -2.34 -14.36 -9.20
CA LYS A 140 -2.68 -15.70 -9.71
C LYS A 140 -1.54 -16.17 -10.63
N SER A 141 -0.93 -17.29 -10.25
CA SER A 141 0.02 -17.99 -11.13
C SER A 141 -0.62 -18.23 -12.49
N HIS A 142 0.13 -17.93 -13.56
CA HIS A 142 -0.31 -18.24 -14.91
C HIS A 142 -0.42 -19.77 -15.05
N PRO A 143 -1.44 -20.32 -15.74
CA PRO A 143 -1.56 -21.78 -15.93
C PRO A 143 -0.28 -22.44 -16.46
N ALA A 144 0.49 -21.76 -17.30
CA ALA A 144 1.79 -22.25 -17.80
C ALA A 144 2.85 -22.42 -16.69
N GLU A 145 2.78 -21.70 -15.55
CA GLU A 145 3.72 -21.87 -14.44
C GLU A 145 3.54 -23.25 -13.80
N SER A 146 2.32 -23.76 -13.73
CA SER A 146 2.02 -25.09 -13.23
C SER A 146 2.49 -26.22 -14.18
N GLU A 147 2.59 -25.95 -15.46
CA GLU A 147 3.13 -26.89 -16.45
C GLU A 147 4.65 -26.96 -16.38
N PHE A 148 5.33 -25.80 -16.20
CA PHE A 148 6.78 -25.76 -16.00
C PHE A 148 7.22 -26.48 -14.72
N ALA A 149 6.50 -26.32 -13.63
CA ALA A 149 6.80 -27.01 -12.37
C ALA A 149 6.71 -28.56 -12.53
N ARG A 150 5.77 -29.05 -13.35
CA ARG A 150 5.62 -30.49 -13.63
C ARG A 150 6.67 -31.06 -14.60
N SER A 151 7.25 -30.22 -15.46
CA SER A 151 8.27 -30.65 -16.43
C SER A 151 9.69 -30.67 -15.85
N GLY A 152 9.94 -30.02 -14.72
CA GLY A 152 11.23 -30.00 -14.02
C GLY A 152 11.47 -31.17 -13.06
N GLU A 153 10.48 -32.04 -12.86
CA GLU A 153 10.57 -33.24 -11.98
C GLU A 153 10.81 -34.56 -12.76
N LYS A 154 11.31 -34.51 -13.98
CA LYS A 154 11.67 -35.71 -14.77
C LYS A 154 13.17 -35.81 -14.96
#